data_15ecaa4270f02e81ab5f9055c2bab7c1
#
_entry.id   15ecaa4270f02e81ab5f9055c2bab7c1
#
_cell.length_a   1.000
_cell.length_b   1.000
_cell.length_c   1.000
_cell.angle_alpha   90.00
_cell.angle_beta   90.00
_cell.angle_gamma   90.00
#
_symmetry.space_group_name_H-M   'P 1'
#
loop_
_entity.id
_entity.type
_entity.pdbx_description
1 polymer ?
#
loop_
_entity_poly.entity_id
_entity_poly.type
_entity_poly.pdbx_seq_one_letter_code
_entity_poly.pdbx_strand_id
1 'polypeptide(L)'
;KERINIYPDTLCWVRDFTYANHTPMAQNYFWNTAYDNYPVVGVTWPQAKAFSVWRTQIFHSWLQSNGDLFVNDFRLPTESEWERAARGDLDMAQYPWGGPYIRNASGCFLANFKPMRGRYFEDGGFYTVKVYSYNPNGFGLYCMAGNVAEWCSTAYDPSAYEFETDMSADYEYDAKDGDHPAKKRKVTRGGSWKDIGFYLMNSTRSFEYQDTAKSYIGFRNTMTHLGRGGKNIEQENGEEIQSDISIK
;
A
#
# COMPACT_ATOMS: atom_id res chain seq x y z
N LYS A 1 -26.61 6.48 -3.02
CA LYS A 1 -25.61 6.20 -4.08
C LYS A 1 -24.85 7.50 -4.33
N GLU A 2 -23.57 7.50 -4.05
CA GLU A 2 -22.66 8.61 -4.29
C GLU A 2 -21.90 8.37 -5.59
N ARG A 3 -21.64 9.44 -6.35
CA ARG A 3 -20.78 9.38 -7.54
C ARG A 3 -19.41 9.93 -7.15
N ILE A 4 -18.40 9.07 -7.21
CA ILE A 4 -17.01 9.45 -6.95
C ILE A 4 -16.27 9.48 -8.29
N ASN A 5 -15.52 10.55 -8.55
CA ASN A 5 -14.58 10.57 -9.66
C ASN A 5 -13.39 9.68 -9.29
N ILE A 6 -13.21 8.58 -10.03
CA ILE A 6 -12.14 7.59 -9.75
C ILE A 6 -10.84 7.88 -10.50
N TYR A 7 -10.84 8.83 -11.45
CA TYR A 7 -9.63 9.13 -12.20
C TYR A 7 -8.60 9.83 -11.31
N PRO A 8 -7.34 9.37 -11.29
CA PRO A 8 -6.29 9.98 -10.47
C PRO A 8 -6.04 11.45 -10.87
N ASP A 9 -5.62 12.24 -9.91
CA ASP A 9 -5.18 13.61 -10.15
C ASP A 9 -3.79 13.61 -10.80
N THR A 10 -3.75 13.80 -12.11
CA THR A 10 -2.50 13.84 -12.88
C THR A 10 -1.62 15.04 -12.56
N LEU A 11 -2.23 16.13 -12.08
CA LEU A 11 -1.52 17.36 -11.75
C LEU A 11 -0.79 17.29 -10.40
N CYS A 12 -0.99 16.22 -9.62
CA CYS A 12 -0.28 16.02 -8.36
C CYS A 12 1.25 16.07 -8.56
N TRP A 13 1.77 15.54 -9.68
CA TRP A 13 3.18 15.57 -10.00
C TRP A 13 3.76 16.99 -10.12
N VAL A 14 3.01 17.91 -10.71
CA VAL A 14 3.44 19.32 -10.87
C VAL A 14 3.21 20.11 -9.58
N ARG A 15 2.09 19.86 -8.90
CA ARG A 15 1.71 20.59 -7.69
C ARG A 15 2.60 20.27 -6.50
N ASP A 16 2.95 18.99 -6.29
CA ASP A 16 3.76 18.56 -5.15
C ASP A 16 5.21 19.06 -5.24
N PHE A 17 5.73 19.23 -6.48
CA PHE A 17 7.12 19.62 -6.73
C PHE A 17 7.19 20.66 -7.86
N THR A 18 6.70 21.85 -7.59
CA THR A 18 6.49 22.92 -8.57
C THR A 18 7.74 23.27 -9.42
N TYR A 19 8.92 23.15 -8.85
CA TYR A 19 10.19 23.48 -9.53
C TYR A 19 10.91 22.29 -10.17
N ALA A 20 10.36 21.08 -10.07
CA ALA A 20 11.03 19.86 -10.52
C ALA A 20 10.72 19.46 -11.97
N ASN A 21 9.97 20.29 -12.72
CA ASN A 21 9.59 20.04 -14.12
C ASN A 21 8.99 18.64 -14.38
N HIS A 22 8.03 18.22 -13.55
CA HIS A 22 7.37 16.91 -13.66
C HIS A 22 6.26 16.85 -14.72
N THR A 23 6.23 17.79 -15.67
CA THR A 23 5.25 17.81 -16.77
C THR A 23 5.19 16.47 -17.54
N PRO A 24 6.31 15.82 -17.89
CA PRO A 24 6.25 14.50 -18.54
C PRO A 24 5.57 13.43 -17.70
N MET A 25 5.74 13.43 -16.37
CA MET A 25 5.07 12.50 -15.47
C MET A 25 3.57 12.76 -15.43
N ALA A 26 3.15 14.02 -15.29
CA ALA A 26 1.74 14.41 -15.32
C ALA A 26 1.04 14.01 -16.64
N GLN A 27 1.76 14.06 -17.75
CA GLN A 27 1.22 13.75 -19.07
C GLN A 27 1.19 12.25 -19.40
N ASN A 28 2.16 11.46 -18.90
CA ASN A 28 2.36 10.09 -19.38
C ASN A 28 2.08 8.99 -18.35
N TYR A 29 2.17 9.29 -17.06
CA TYR A 29 2.19 8.26 -16.01
C TYR A 29 0.94 7.36 -16.01
N PHE A 30 -0.24 7.90 -16.28
CA PHE A 30 -1.51 7.20 -16.13
C PHE A 30 -2.04 6.50 -17.36
N TRP A 31 -1.44 6.75 -18.55
CA TRP A 31 -1.94 6.15 -19.77
C TRP A 31 -0.87 5.46 -20.61
N ASN A 32 0.41 5.72 -20.35
CA ASN A 32 1.48 5.10 -21.12
C ASN A 32 1.80 3.72 -20.52
N THR A 33 1.79 2.70 -21.38
CA THR A 33 2.05 1.28 -21.01
C THR A 33 3.40 1.05 -20.35
N ALA A 34 4.36 1.95 -20.47
CA ALA A 34 5.63 1.89 -19.75
C ALA A 34 5.45 1.91 -18.22
N TYR A 35 4.34 2.44 -17.73
CA TYR A 35 4.01 2.57 -16.32
C TYR A 35 2.98 1.54 -15.81
N ASP A 36 2.57 0.55 -16.61
CA ASP A 36 1.54 -0.44 -16.24
C ASP A 36 1.88 -1.21 -14.94
N ASN A 37 3.17 -1.39 -14.66
CA ASN A 37 3.67 -2.07 -13.48
C ASN A 37 4.15 -1.12 -12.37
N TYR A 38 3.81 0.15 -12.46
CA TYR A 38 4.13 1.14 -11.45
C TYR A 38 2.95 1.33 -10.49
N PRO A 39 3.18 1.80 -9.25
CA PRO A 39 2.09 2.01 -8.30
C PRO A 39 1.16 3.14 -8.77
N VAL A 40 -0.13 3.02 -8.53
CA VAL A 40 -1.04 4.13 -8.70
C VAL A 40 -0.74 5.21 -7.67
N VAL A 41 -0.75 6.47 -8.09
CA VAL A 41 -0.56 7.66 -7.26
C VAL A 41 -1.59 8.73 -7.63
N GLY A 42 -1.61 9.86 -6.93
CA GLY A 42 -2.58 10.92 -7.25
C GLY A 42 -4.03 10.53 -6.93
N VAL A 43 -4.23 9.62 -5.98
CA VAL A 43 -5.55 9.15 -5.53
C VAL A 43 -5.81 9.60 -4.12
N THR A 44 -7.02 10.08 -3.87
CA THR A 44 -7.51 10.39 -2.53
C THR A 44 -7.93 9.12 -1.80
N TRP A 45 -8.05 9.18 -0.48
CA TRP A 45 -8.51 8.04 0.33
C TRP A 45 -9.91 7.54 -0.07
N PRO A 46 -10.93 8.41 -0.32
CA PRO A 46 -12.23 7.96 -0.82
C PRO A 46 -12.15 7.27 -2.19
N GLN A 47 -11.26 7.71 -3.09
CA GLN A 47 -11.04 7.05 -4.38
C GLN A 47 -10.44 5.65 -4.21
N ALA A 48 -9.46 5.49 -3.31
CA ALA A 48 -8.85 4.19 -3.00
C ALA A 48 -9.89 3.22 -2.40
N LYS A 49 -10.76 3.71 -1.50
CA LYS A 49 -11.89 2.95 -0.93
C LYS A 49 -12.91 2.56 -2.01
N ALA A 50 -13.26 3.49 -2.90
CA ALA A 50 -14.18 3.23 -4.02
C ALA A 50 -13.62 2.19 -4.99
N PHE A 51 -12.31 2.20 -5.27
CA PHE A 51 -11.65 1.18 -6.06
C PHE A 51 -11.76 -0.20 -5.42
N SER A 52 -11.59 -0.32 -4.09
CA SER A 52 -11.75 -1.58 -3.36
C SER A 52 -13.15 -2.17 -3.55
N VAL A 53 -14.19 -1.32 -3.45
CA VAL A 53 -15.59 -1.72 -3.69
C VAL A 53 -15.79 -2.17 -5.14
N TRP A 54 -15.29 -1.42 -6.10
CA TRP A 54 -15.38 -1.80 -7.52
C TRP A 54 -14.67 -3.14 -7.79
N ARG A 55 -13.47 -3.34 -7.23
CA ARG A 55 -12.71 -4.59 -7.36
C ARG A 55 -13.50 -5.77 -6.80
N THR A 56 -14.15 -5.61 -5.65
CA THR A 56 -15.03 -6.63 -5.06
C THR A 56 -16.15 -7.01 -6.01
N GLN A 57 -16.84 -6.02 -6.58
CA GLN A 57 -17.96 -6.27 -7.49
C GLN A 57 -17.53 -7.04 -8.75
N ILE A 58 -16.43 -6.64 -9.37
CA ILE A 58 -15.87 -7.33 -10.54
C ILE A 58 -15.47 -8.76 -10.18
N PHE A 59 -14.77 -8.94 -9.06
CA PHE A 59 -14.31 -10.26 -8.63
C PHE A 59 -15.46 -11.20 -8.29
N HIS A 60 -16.49 -10.72 -7.59
CA HIS A 60 -17.69 -11.50 -7.30
C HIS A 60 -18.44 -11.87 -8.57
N SER A 61 -18.55 -10.96 -9.55
CA SER A 61 -19.17 -11.26 -10.83
C SER A 61 -18.41 -12.35 -11.59
N TRP A 62 -17.10 -12.33 -11.53
CA TRP A 62 -16.23 -13.35 -12.13
C TRP A 62 -16.37 -14.71 -11.41
N LEU A 63 -16.36 -14.75 -10.06
CA LEU A 63 -16.61 -15.97 -9.28
C LEU A 63 -17.97 -16.56 -9.61
N GLN A 64 -19.01 -15.75 -9.64
CA GLN A 64 -20.36 -16.19 -9.99
C GLN A 64 -20.42 -16.79 -11.39
N SER A 65 -19.73 -16.22 -12.36
CA SER A 65 -19.68 -16.76 -13.74
C SER A 65 -18.98 -18.10 -13.84
N ASN A 66 -18.05 -18.38 -12.92
CA ASN A 66 -17.32 -19.66 -12.84
C ASN A 66 -18.00 -20.71 -11.93
N GLY A 67 -19.08 -20.32 -11.22
CA GLY A 67 -19.72 -21.19 -10.24
C GLY A 67 -18.96 -21.34 -8.93
N ASP A 68 -18.00 -20.44 -8.66
CA ASP A 68 -17.20 -20.43 -7.45
C ASP A 68 -17.93 -19.77 -6.27
N LEU A 69 -17.47 -20.06 -5.05
CA LEU A 69 -18.01 -19.47 -3.82
C LEU A 69 -17.55 -18.01 -3.69
N PHE A 70 -18.44 -17.19 -3.14
CA PHE A 70 -18.11 -15.81 -2.78
C PHE A 70 -17.00 -15.76 -1.71
N VAL A 71 -16.18 -14.73 -1.80
CA VAL A 71 -15.14 -14.38 -0.83
C VAL A 71 -15.51 -13.04 -0.18
N ASN A 72 -14.79 -12.68 0.88
CA ASN A 72 -14.95 -11.37 1.51
C ASN A 72 -14.59 -10.22 0.59
N ASP A 73 -15.09 -9.04 0.94
CA ASP A 73 -14.87 -7.81 0.19
C ASP A 73 -13.39 -7.36 0.27
N PHE A 74 -12.90 -6.83 -0.82
CA PHE A 74 -11.65 -6.07 -0.82
C PHE A 74 -11.85 -4.74 -0.09
N ARG A 75 -10.86 -4.36 0.69
CA ARG A 75 -10.83 -3.10 1.43
C ARG A 75 -9.39 -2.59 1.56
N LEU A 76 -9.24 -1.38 2.05
CA LEU A 76 -7.93 -0.90 2.53
C LEU A 76 -7.54 -1.68 3.79
N PRO A 77 -6.24 -1.96 4.01
CA PRO A 77 -5.77 -2.53 5.25
C PRO A 77 -5.97 -1.54 6.41
N THR A 78 -6.20 -2.04 7.60
CA THR A 78 -6.03 -1.24 8.80
C THR A 78 -4.55 -0.98 9.04
N GLU A 79 -4.22 -0.05 9.95
CA GLU A 79 -2.82 0.25 10.25
C GLU A 79 -2.09 -0.95 10.85
N SER A 80 -2.72 -1.66 11.77
CA SER A 80 -2.17 -2.86 12.39
C SER A 80 -1.99 -4.01 11.41
N GLU A 81 -2.93 -4.23 10.52
CA GLU A 81 -2.81 -5.21 9.43
C GLU A 81 -1.67 -4.87 8.49
N TRP A 82 -1.55 -3.60 8.11
CA TRP A 82 -0.47 -3.13 7.25
C TRP A 82 0.90 -3.37 7.91
N GLU A 83 1.05 -3.01 9.19
CA GLU A 83 2.29 -3.19 9.94
C GLU A 83 2.64 -4.69 10.09
N ARG A 84 1.66 -5.54 10.41
CA ARG A 84 1.88 -7.00 10.45
C ARG A 84 2.29 -7.55 9.10
N ALA A 85 1.66 -7.09 8.02
CA ALA A 85 2.01 -7.47 6.67
C ALA A 85 3.42 -7.02 6.28
N ALA A 86 3.84 -5.81 6.70
CA ALA A 86 5.18 -5.30 6.44
C ALA A 86 6.27 -6.07 7.20
N ARG A 87 6.02 -6.44 8.46
CA ARG A 87 6.96 -7.25 9.26
C ARG A 87 7.13 -8.65 8.70
N GLY A 88 6.10 -9.20 8.07
CA GLY A 88 6.12 -10.57 7.57
C GLY A 88 6.27 -11.58 8.71
N ASP A 89 7.23 -12.49 8.60
CA ASP A 89 7.59 -13.50 9.58
C ASP A 89 8.58 -13.00 10.65
N LEU A 90 9.00 -11.72 10.58
CA LEU A 90 10.02 -11.14 11.47
C LEU A 90 9.35 -10.36 12.61
N ASP A 91 9.41 -10.91 13.81
CA ASP A 91 8.94 -10.20 15.00
C ASP A 91 9.82 -8.98 15.30
N MET A 92 9.19 -7.87 15.67
CA MET A 92 9.84 -6.61 16.08
C MET A 92 10.85 -6.05 15.07
N ALA A 93 10.83 -6.49 13.81
CA ALA A 93 11.74 -6.00 12.78
C ALA A 93 11.52 -4.51 12.49
N GLN A 94 12.61 -3.76 12.41
CA GLN A 94 12.58 -2.34 12.11
C GLN A 94 12.14 -2.07 10.66
N TYR A 95 12.60 -2.90 9.72
CA TYR A 95 12.27 -2.83 8.31
C TYR A 95 11.73 -4.17 7.79
N PRO A 96 11.05 -4.21 6.65
CA PRO A 96 10.49 -5.45 6.09
C PRO A 96 11.53 -6.54 5.81
N TRP A 97 12.78 -6.19 5.64
CA TRP A 97 13.90 -7.10 5.41
C TRP A 97 14.67 -7.51 6.68
N GLY A 98 14.25 -7.06 7.86
CA GLY A 98 14.80 -7.44 9.16
C GLY A 98 15.74 -6.39 9.77
N GLY A 99 17.00 -6.41 9.47
CA GLY A 99 18.04 -5.64 10.13
C GLY A 99 17.86 -4.11 10.14
N PRO A 100 18.73 -3.37 10.83
CA PRO A 100 18.61 -1.92 11.01
C PRO A 100 19.17 -1.11 9.81
N TYR A 101 19.75 -1.79 8.83
CA TYR A 101 20.43 -1.14 7.71
C TYR A 101 19.50 -1.00 6.51
N ILE A 102 19.62 0.13 5.80
CA ILE A 102 18.87 0.44 4.57
C ILE A 102 19.62 0.00 3.30
N ARG A 103 20.82 -0.58 3.47
CA ARG A 103 21.67 -1.14 2.40
C ARG A 103 22.01 -2.58 2.72
N ASN A 104 22.15 -3.39 1.68
CA ASN A 104 22.66 -4.74 1.79
C ASN A 104 24.20 -4.78 1.94
N ALA A 105 24.76 -5.97 2.09
CA ALA A 105 26.20 -6.18 2.23
C ALA A 105 27.01 -5.72 1.01
N SER A 106 26.39 -5.64 -0.16
CA SER A 106 27.00 -5.11 -1.39
C SER A 106 26.88 -3.60 -1.54
N GLY A 107 26.25 -2.92 -0.57
CA GLY A 107 26.06 -1.47 -0.57
C GLY A 107 24.82 -0.98 -1.31
N CYS A 108 24.03 -1.85 -1.97
CA CYS A 108 22.81 -1.48 -2.69
C CYS A 108 21.68 -1.14 -1.72
N PHE A 109 20.84 -0.16 -2.07
CA PHE A 109 19.63 0.17 -1.31
C PHE A 109 18.60 -0.97 -1.33
N LEU A 110 17.91 -1.14 -0.23
CA LEU A 110 16.88 -2.20 -0.06
C LEU A 110 15.46 -1.73 -0.36
N ALA A 111 15.30 -0.43 -0.62
CA ALA A 111 14.03 0.19 -0.97
C ALA A 111 14.25 1.45 -1.81
N ASN A 112 13.19 1.94 -2.45
CA ASN A 112 13.19 3.20 -3.17
C ASN A 112 12.77 4.34 -2.22
N PHE A 113 13.71 5.18 -1.85
CA PHE A 113 13.51 6.31 -0.93
C PHE A 113 14.54 7.40 -1.21
N LYS A 114 14.45 8.54 -0.51
CA LYS A 114 15.40 9.65 -0.63
C LYS A 114 16.55 9.48 0.36
N PRO A 115 17.74 9.02 -0.06
CA PRO A 115 18.89 8.95 0.83
C PRO A 115 19.38 10.37 1.18
N MET A 116 19.81 10.57 2.44
CA MET A 116 20.30 11.88 2.89
C MET A 116 21.65 12.24 2.27
N ARG A 117 22.42 11.24 1.85
CA ARG A 117 23.75 11.39 1.21
C ARG A 117 23.89 10.39 0.08
N GLY A 118 24.63 10.77 -0.96
CA GLY A 118 24.88 9.95 -2.14
C GLY A 118 24.00 10.30 -3.32
N ARG A 119 24.03 9.48 -4.34
CA ARG A 119 23.23 9.65 -5.54
C ARG A 119 21.83 9.05 -5.32
N TYR A 120 20.78 9.84 -5.51
CA TYR A 120 19.39 9.42 -5.29
C TYR A 120 18.92 8.29 -6.22
N PHE A 121 19.59 8.10 -7.36
CA PHE A 121 19.23 7.13 -8.39
C PHE A 121 20.27 6.01 -8.53
N GLU A 122 21.12 5.82 -7.51
CA GLU A 122 22.23 4.85 -7.58
C GLU A 122 21.75 3.43 -7.81
N ASP A 123 20.58 3.08 -7.25
CA ASP A 123 19.97 1.75 -7.39
C ASP A 123 18.67 1.79 -8.25
N GLY A 124 18.49 2.82 -9.09
CA GLY A 124 17.51 2.84 -10.17
C GLY A 124 16.24 3.66 -9.97
N GLY A 125 15.95 4.15 -8.77
CA GLY A 125 14.72 4.90 -8.51
C GLY A 125 14.94 6.35 -8.14
N PHE A 126 14.51 7.30 -8.99
CA PHE A 126 14.46 8.72 -8.65
C PHE A 126 13.05 9.16 -8.23
N TYR A 127 12.04 8.60 -8.86
CA TYR A 127 10.63 8.71 -8.54
C TYR A 127 10.08 7.32 -8.21
N THR A 128 8.83 7.05 -8.54
CA THR A 128 8.26 5.71 -8.44
C THR A 128 9.03 4.70 -9.30
N VAL A 129 9.06 3.47 -8.85
CA VAL A 129 9.61 2.31 -9.59
C VAL A 129 8.54 1.23 -9.72
N LYS A 130 8.81 0.21 -10.55
CA LYS A 130 7.93 -0.94 -10.69
C LYS A 130 7.67 -1.60 -9.33
N VAL A 131 6.46 -2.07 -9.11
CA VAL A 131 6.02 -2.60 -7.80
C VAL A 131 6.81 -3.82 -7.31
N TYR A 132 7.58 -4.48 -8.18
CA TYR A 132 8.42 -5.64 -7.86
C TYR A 132 9.93 -5.37 -8.05
N SER A 133 10.36 -4.10 -8.00
CA SER A 133 11.77 -3.73 -8.22
C SER A 133 12.72 -4.14 -7.09
N TYR A 134 12.22 -4.41 -5.91
CA TYR A 134 12.98 -4.83 -4.73
C TYR A 134 12.53 -6.22 -4.27
N ASN A 135 13.32 -6.84 -3.39
CA ASN A 135 12.97 -8.16 -2.86
C ASN A 135 11.70 -8.10 -2.01
N PRO A 136 10.84 -9.13 -2.09
CA PRO A 136 9.68 -9.24 -1.22
C PRO A 136 10.10 -9.55 0.23
N ASN A 137 9.20 -9.28 1.18
CA ASN A 137 9.35 -9.73 2.57
C ASN A 137 9.00 -11.23 2.72
N GLY A 138 9.05 -11.77 3.96
CA GLY A 138 8.76 -13.17 4.25
C GLY A 138 7.35 -13.64 3.86
N PHE A 139 6.39 -12.72 3.69
CA PHE A 139 5.04 -13.02 3.19
C PHE A 139 4.91 -12.86 1.66
N GLY A 140 6.01 -12.64 0.94
CA GLY A 140 5.99 -12.44 -0.51
C GLY A 140 5.48 -11.05 -0.94
N LEU A 141 5.38 -10.08 -0.03
CA LEU A 141 4.87 -8.75 -0.33
C LEU A 141 6.01 -7.81 -0.74
N TYR A 142 5.84 -7.18 -1.90
CA TYR A 142 6.79 -6.24 -2.48
C TYR A 142 6.54 -4.81 -2.00
N CYS A 143 7.62 -4.02 -1.96
CA CYS A 143 7.60 -2.57 -1.71
C CYS A 143 6.80 -2.16 -0.46
N MET A 144 6.88 -2.97 0.62
CA MET A 144 6.30 -2.60 1.92
C MET A 144 7.02 -1.42 2.57
N ALA A 145 8.23 -1.09 2.12
CA ALA A 145 8.98 0.09 2.51
C ALA A 145 9.43 0.84 1.26
N GLY A 146 9.17 2.14 1.21
CA GLY A 146 9.53 3.02 0.10
C GLY A 146 8.62 2.85 -1.13
N ASN A 147 9.04 3.41 -2.24
CA ASN A 147 8.30 3.57 -3.47
C ASN A 147 7.14 4.56 -3.30
N VAL A 148 5.98 4.15 -2.80
CA VAL A 148 4.88 5.05 -2.41
C VAL A 148 4.41 4.73 -1.00
N ALA A 149 4.06 5.76 -0.24
CA ALA A 149 3.35 5.58 1.01
C ALA A 149 1.93 5.08 0.71
N GLU A 150 1.36 4.28 1.61
CA GLU A 150 0.11 3.58 1.33
C GLU A 150 -0.99 4.00 2.30
N TRP A 151 -2.18 4.29 1.74
CA TRP A 151 -3.37 4.56 2.52
C TRP A 151 -3.80 3.36 3.35
N CYS A 152 -4.05 3.60 4.65
CA CYS A 152 -4.76 2.66 5.52
C CYS A 152 -6.22 3.11 5.75
N SER A 153 -7.09 2.21 6.19
CA SER A 153 -8.47 2.55 6.58
C SER A 153 -8.52 3.38 7.86
N THR A 154 -7.53 3.20 8.74
CA THR A 154 -7.40 3.82 10.06
C THR A 154 -7.33 5.34 9.98
N ALA A 155 -8.07 6.03 10.83
CA ALA A 155 -7.96 7.47 11.01
C ALA A 155 -6.73 7.79 11.87
N TYR A 156 -6.06 8.91 11.55
CA TYR A 156 -4.85 9.29 12.27
C TYR A 156 -5.18 10.08 13.53
N ASP A 157 -4.76 9.56 14.67
CA ASP A 157 -4.70 10.27 15.94
C ASP A 157 -3.29 10.12 16.54
N PRO A 158 -2.65 11.22 16.99
CA PRO A 158 -1.32 11.13 17.61
C PRO A 158 -1.30 10.32 18.91
N SER A 159 -2.44 10.27 19.62
CA SER A 159 -2.59 9.55 20.90
C SER A 159 -3.15 8.13 20.72
N ALA A 160 -3.24 7.62 19.50
CA ALA A 160 -3.88 6.33 19.22
C ALA A 160 -3.37 5.21 20.13
N TYR A 161 -2.06 5.12 20.32
CA TYR A 161 -1.46 4.09 21.18
C TYR A 161 -1.82 4.18 22.67
N GLU A 162 -2.43 5.28 23.12
CA GLU A 162 -2.87 5.42 24.51
C GLU A 162 -4.25 4.79 24.76
N PHE A 163 -5.07 4.69 23.71
CA PHE A 163 -6.44 4.17 23.81
C PHE A 163 -6.73 2.93 22.96
N GLU A 164 -5.84 2.58 22.04
CA GLU A 164 -5.91 1.32 21.30
C GLU A 164 -5.58 0.16 22.21
N THR A 165 -6.35 -0.91 22.10
CA THR A 165 -6.20 -2.15 22.87
C THR A 165 -6.20 -3.34 21.93
N ASP A 166 -5.82 -4.51 22.40
CA ASP A 166 -5.87 -5.77 21.65
C ASP A 166 -7.27 -6.06 21.06
N MET A 167 -8.32 -5.54 21.68
CA MET A 167 -9.71 -5.71 21.26
C MET A 167 -10.17 -4.63 20.28
N SER A 168 -9.45 -3.48 20.20
CA SER A 168 -9.75 -2.34 19.34
C SER A 168 -8.44 -1.69 18.90
N ALA A 169 -7.74 -2.41 18.03
CA ALA A 169 -6.38 -2.07 17.61
C ALA A 169 -6.30 -0.91 16.62
N ASP A 170 -7.42 -0.52 15.99
CA ASP A 170 -7.43 0.49 14.95
C ASP A 170 -8.58 1.47 15.12
N TYR A 171 -8.24 2.75 15.15
CA TYR A 171 -9.24 3.83 15.21
C TYR A 171 -9.79 4.13 13.81
N GLU A 172 -11.04 3.79 13.56
CA GLU A 172 -11.73 4.09 12.31
C GLU A 172 -12.70 5.27 12.47
N TYR A 173 -12.59 6.25 11.61
CA TYR A 173 -13.49 7.38 11.55
C TYR A 173 -13.67 7.89 10.13
N ASP A 174 -14.87 7.83 9.59
CA ASP A 174 -15.23 8.36 8.27
C ASP A 174 -15.64 9.83 8.40
N ALA A 175 -14.66 10.72 8.24
CA ALA A 175 -14.87 12.15 8.37
C ALA A 175 -15.73 12.72 7.23
N LYS A 176 -16.67 13.58 7.60
CA LYS A 176 -17.58 14.30 6.69
C LYS A 176 -17.03 15.69 6.34
N ASP A 177 -17.58 16.31 5.32
CA ASP A 177 -17.13 17.62 4.84
C ASP A 177 -17.14 18.73 5.91
N GLY A 178 -18.10 18.71 6.82
CA GLY A 178 -18.22 19.66 7.91
C GLY A 178 -17.34 19.40 9.13
N ASP A 179 -16.61 18.27 9.16
CA ASP A 179 -15.78 17.91 10.31
C ASP A 179 -14.50 18.75 10.38
N HIS A 180 -13.97 18.86 11.60
CA HIS A 180 -12.71 19.54 11.83
C HIS A 180 -11.58 18.88 11.02
N PRO A 181 -10.66 19.63 10.40
CA PRO A 181 -9.58 19.07 9.56
C PRO A 181 -8.76 17.97 10.23
N ALA A 182 -8.55 18.03 11.54
CA ALA A 182 -7.82 16.97 12.26
C ALA A 182 -8.48 15.60 12.14
N LYS A 183 -9.80 15.52 12.03
CA LYS A 183 -10.56 14.27 11.86
C LYS A 183 -10.50 13.71 10.43
N LYS A 184 -10.11 14.56 9.47
CA LYS A 184 -9.93 14.14 8.06
C LYS A 184 -8.57 13.49 7.77
N ARG A 185 -7.73 13.36 8.78
CA ARG A 185 -6.41 12.72 8.64
C ARG A 185 -6.58 11.21 8.59
N LYS A 186 -5.96 10.58 7.60
CA LYS A 186 -5.88 9.12 7.45
C LYS A 186 -4.44 8.68 7.54
N VAL A 187 -4.23 7.52 8.14
CA VAL A 187 -2.90 6.94 8.27
C VAL A 187 -2.33 6.59 6.90
N THR A 188 -1.06 6.92 6.70
CA THR A 188 -0.23 6.44 5.61
C THR A 188 1.01 5.75 6.16
N ARG A 189 1.40 4.64 5.53
CA ARG A 189 2.49 3.79 6.02
C ARG A 189 3.52 3.51 4.92
N GLY A 190 4.72 3.04 5.32
CA GLY A 190 5.77 2.57 4.44
C GLY A 190 6.75 3.60 3.94
N GLY A 191 6.42 4.88 3.99
CA GLY A 191 7.20 5.94 3.38
C GLY A 191 7.24 5.86 1.85
N SER A 192 7.89 6.80 1.20
CA SER A 192 7.87 6.93 -0.26
C SER A 192 9.23 7.30 -0.85
N TRP A 193 9.30 7.36 -2.17
CA TRP A 193 10.49 7.77 -2.92
C TRP A 193 11.05 9.15 -2.54
N LYS A 194 10.21 10.04 -1.96
CA LYS A 194 10.63 11.38 -1.50
C LYS A 194 11.08 11.39 -0.04
N ASP A 195 10.76 10.34 0.73
CA ASP A 195 10.97 10.31 2.18
C ASP A 195 12.33 9.73 2.54
N ILE A 196 12.84 10.12 3.71
CA ILE A 196 14.09 9.59 4.24
C ILE A 196 13.89 8.23 4.91
N GLY A 197 14.99 7.50 5.16
CA GLY A 197 14.97 6.14 5.72
C GLY A 197 14.18 5.96 7.02
N PHE A 198 13.97 7.03 7.81
CA PHE A 198 13.13 7.00 9.02
C PHE A 198 11.67 6.61 8.71
N TYR A 199 11.10 7.12 7.62
CA TYR A 199 9.71 6.84 7.25
C TYR A 199 9.50 5.44 6.66
N LEU A 200 10.58 4.71 6.36
CA LEU A 200 10.55 3.33 5.87
C LEU A 200 10.41 2.29 6.98
N MET A 201 10.58 2.70 8.24
CA MET A 201 10.44 1.77 9.36
C MET A 201 9.00 1.28 9.48
N ASN A 202 8.84 -0.01 9.78
CA ASN A 202 7.54 -0.65 9.90
C ASN A 202 6.60 0.04 10.90
N SER A 203 7.15 0.59 11.99
CA SER A 203 6.40 1.27 13.05
C SER A 203 6.18 2.76 12.82
N THR A 204 6.79 3.37 11.79
CA THR A 204 6.66 4.82 11.60
C THR A 204 5.30 5.15 11.00
N ARG A 205 4.58 6.02 11.71
CA ARG A 205 3.26 6.52 11.31
C ARG A 205 3.40 7.84 10.58
N SER A 206 2.66 7.99 9.51
CA SER A 206 2.45 9.26 8.81
C SER A 206 0.97 9.45 8.55
N PHE A 207 0.59 10.63 8.14
CA PHE A 207 -0.79 10.91 7.73
C PHE A 207 -0.84 11.85 6.54
N GLU A 208 -1.97 11.82 5.86
CA GLU A 208 -2.39 12.85 4.91
C GLU A 208 -3.90 13.05 5.04
N TYR A 209 -4.40 14.18 4.54
CA TYR A 209 -5.84 14.46 4.55
C TYR A 209 -6.56 13.59 3.52
N GLN A 210 -7.70 13.03 3.90
CA GLN A 210 -8.44 12.05 3.08
C GLN A 210 -8.86 12.56 1.69
N ASP A 211 -9.01 13.87 1.53
CA ASP A 211 -9.41 14.56 0.30
C ASP A 211 -8.22 15.05 -0.55
N THR A 212 -7.00 14.73 -0.13
CA THR A 212 -5.78 15.18 -0.78
C THR A 212 -5.13 14.05 -1.58
N ALA A 213 -4.85 14.31 -2.86
CA ALA A 213 -4.13 13.41 -3.74
C ALA A 213 -2.66 13.83 -3.87
N LYS A 214 -1.73 12.89 -3.73
CA LYS A 214 -0.28 13.12 -3.76
C LYS A 214 0.42 12.20 -4.76
N SER A 215 1.53 12.68 -5.34
CA SER A 215 2.37 11.92 -6.27
C SER A 215 3.21 10.83 -5.61
N TYR A 216 3.16 10.74 -4.31
CA TYR A 216 3.94 9.80 -3.49
C TYR A 216 3.08 8.95 -2.55
N ILE A 217 1.75 9.00 -2.70
CA ILE A 217 0.81 8.18 -1.95
C ILE A 217 -0.02 7.33 -2.90
N GLY A 218 -0.02 6.04 -2.65
CA GLY A 218 -0.84 5.04 -3.31
C GLY A 218 -1.63 4.21 -2.31
N PHE A 219 -1.99 2.98 -2.66
CA PHE A 219 -2.67 2.06 -1.77
C PHE A 219 -2.49 0.62 -2.20
N ARG A 220 -2.76 -0.30 -1.28
CA ARG A 220 -2.95 -1.73 -1.55
C ARG A 220 -4.28 -2.20 -0.99
N ASN A 221 -4.83 -3.25 -1.58
CA ASN A 221 -6.02 -3.88 -1.07
C ASN A 221 -5.67 -5.07 -0.19
N THR A 222 -6.49 -5.29 0.82
CA THR A 222 -6.54 -6.51 1.61
C THR A 222 -7.94 -7.14 1.53
N MET A 223 -8.04 -8.38 1.95
CA MET A 223 -9.28 -9.11 2.07
C MET A 223 -9.20 -9.96 3.34
N THR A 224 -10.23 -9.92 4.17
CA THR A 224 -10.27 -10.74 5.37
C THR A 224 -10.43 -12.21 4.98
N HIS A 225 -9.50 -13.06 5.41
CA HIS A 225 -9.60 -14.49 5.19
C HIS A 225 -10.58 -15.11 6.19
N LEU A 226 -11.72 -15.56 5.71
CA LEU A 226 -12.56 -16.47 6.48
C LEU A 226 -11.93 -17.86 6.33
N GLY A 227 -11.28 -18.36 7.38
CA GLY A 227 -10.75 -19.72 7.39
C GLY A 227 -11.81 -20.69 6.85
N ARG A 228 -11.42 -21.55 5.92
CA ARG A 228 -12.30 -22.67 5.52
C ARG A 228 -12.53 -23.49 6.78
N GLY A 229 -13.78 -23.55 7.24
CA GLY A 229 -14.17 -24.52 8.26
C GLY A 229 -13.70 -25.90 7.80
N GLY A 230 -12.82 -26.53 8.60
CA GLY A 230 -12.10 -27.72 8.18
C GLY A 230 -13.04 -28.82 7.71
N LYS A 231 -12.99 -29.11 6.42
CA LYS A 231 -13.10 -30.49 6.01
C LYS A 231 -11.75 -31.08 6.29
N ASN A 232 -11.68 -32.03 7.24
CA ASN A 232 -10.56 -32.92 7.40
C ASN A 232 -10.21 -33.47 6.02
N ILE A 233 -9.14 -32.98 5.42
CA ILE A 233 -8.49 -33.66 4.31
C ILE A 233 -7.73 -34.78 5.03
N GLU A 234 -8.37 -35.94 5.11
CA GLU A 234 -7.65 -37.18 5.33
C GLU A 234 -6.50 -37.22 4.34
N GLN A 235 -5.32 -37.45 4.84
CA GLN A 235 -4.10 -37.62 4.09
C GLN A 235 -4.29 -38.78 3.13
N GLU A 236 -4.67 -38.52 1.89
CA GLU A 236 -4.43 -39.44 0.78
C GLU A 236 -3.25 -38.91 -0.03
N ASN A 237 -2.15 -39.64 0.17
CA ASN A 237 -1.02 -39.87 -0.74
C ASN A 237 -0.48 -38.71 -1.57
N GLY A 238 0.67 -38.25 -1.14
CA GLY A 238 1.78 -37.65 -1.86
C GLY A 238 1.67 -37.46 -3.38
N GLU A 239 1.11 -36.34 -3.81
CA GLU A 239 1.44 -35.73 -5.09
C GLU A 239 1.42 -34.21 -4.90
N GLU A 240 2.60 -33.61 -5.07
CA GLU A 240 2.79 -32.17 -5.10
C GLU A 240 1.97 -31.57 -6.26
N ILE A 241 0.93 -30.83 -5.92
CA ILE A 241 0.29 -29.96 -6.89
C ILE A 241 1.04 -28.62 -6.87
N GLN A 242 1.96 -28.45 -7.81
CA GLN A 242 2.49 -27.16 -8.20
C GLN A 242 1.33 -26.31 -8.74
N SER A 243 0.90 -25.32 -7.98
CA SER A 243 -0.07 -24.34 -8.45
C SER A 243 0.64 -23.24 -9.26
N ASP A 244 0.70 -23.43 -10.57
CA ASP A 244 0.97 -22.35 -11.51
C ASP A 244 -0.23 -21.39 -11.55
N ILE A 245 -0.17 -20.33 -10.77
CA ILE A 245 -1.03 -19.16 -10.99
C ILE A 245 -0.18 -18.07 -11.63
N SER A 246 -0.11 -18.12 -12.94
CA SER A 246 0.36 -17.00 -13.76
C SER A 246 -0.83 -16.09 -14.06
N ILE A 247 -0.91 -14.97 -13.37
CA ILE A 247 -1.86 -13.90 -13.71
C ILE A 247 -1.16 -13.00 -14.73
N LYS A 248 -1.63 -13.07 -15.96
CA LYS A 248 -1.35 -12.06 -16.98
C LYS A 248 -2.22 -10.83 -16.77
#